data_b665ea13cf1ab1c9f4d33b774c35cc44
#
_entry.id   b665ea13cf1ab1c9f4d33b774c35cc44
#
_cell.length_a   1.000
_cell.length_b   1.000
_cell.length_c   1.000
_cell.angle_alpha   90.00
_cell.angle_beta   90.00
_cell.angle_gamma   90.00
#
_symmetry.space_group_name_H-M   'P 1'
#
loop_
_entity.id
_entity.type
_entity.pdbx_description
1 polymer ?
#
loop_
_entity_poly.entity_id
_entity_poly.type
_entity_poly.pdbx_seq_one_letter_code
_entity_poly.pdbx_strand_id
1 'polypeptide(L)'
;MHISNLLSVASLAALAAAAPSELERRQQNCVITDFNKIAGLSKYCDVIALRNIHVPAGQSLDLTNLKEGANIIFEGRTTFGYAEWNGPLIKVSGKHITVRQSPGSVLDGEGERWWDYHGGNGGKTKPHFFSAHNLDDSRIEGLKVKNTPVHGFSLDSKNLVVSGVTIDNSDGDNKGAYNTDAFDVAHSYNLTIENAWVHNQDDCLAINQGDNIRFVNGYCYGSHGLSIGSVGNGDVVSNVEITDSQIVNSQNGVRIKTKSGQTGEVRNITFRNISLTNITDYGLIVQQDYNNPGHATNGIKIHDITFDNIHGTALQKGYNIALYCGDGSCYNWSWKNVKIHGARDYKCQNYPSVASCSAA
;
A
#
# COMPACT_ATOMS: atom_id res chain seq x y z
N MET A 1 5.03 102.33 3.04
CA MET A 1 4.23 101.60 4.01
C MET A 1 3.42 100.57 3.25
N HIS A 2 3.99 99.37 2.99
CA HIS A 2 3.30 98.29 2.36
C HIS A 2 3.62 96.97 3.11
N ILE A 3 2.60 96.43 3.70
CA ILE A 3 2.66 95.19 4.45
C ILE A 3 2.30 94.04 3.46
N SER A 4 3.23 93.19 3.21
CA SER A 4 3.02 92.02 2.40
C SER A 4 2.63 90.83 3.28
N ASN A 5 1.45 90.29 3.08
CA ASN A 5 0.97 89.07 3.71
C ASN A 5 1.57 87.87 3.02
N LEU A 6 2.32 87.06 3.76
CA LEU A 6 2.78 85.76 3.35
C LEU A 6 1.74 84.70 3.79
N LEU A 7 1.03 84.06 2.81
CA LEU A 7 0.22 82.92 3.04
C LEU A 7 1.12 81.67 3.02
N SER A 8 1.22 81.01 4.17
CA SER A 8 1.85 79.68 4.27
C SER A 8 0.87 78.61 3.90
N VAL A 9 1.16 77.88 2.82
CA VAL A 9 0.45 76.70 2.43
C VAL A 9 1.02 75.51 3.22
N ALA A 10 0.25 74.95 4.16
CA ALA A 10 0.58 73.74 4.87
C ALA A 10 0.16 72.55 3.98
N SER A 11 1.16 71.84 3.44
CA SER A 11 0.93 70.54 2.74
C SER A 11 0.71 69.45 3.78
N LEU A 12 -0.53 68.92 3.88
CA LEU A 12 -0.82 67.68 4.56
C LEU A 12 -0.23 66.50 3.73
N ALA A 13 0.83 65.92 4.20
CA ALA A 13 1.30 64.64 3.73
C ALA A 13 0.39 63.55 4.32
N ALA A 14 -0.47 62.94 3.50
CA ALA A 14 -1.23 61.75 3.84
C ALA A 14 -0.26 60.57 3.96
N LEU A 15 0.01 60.10 5.16
CA LEU A 15 0.63 58.81 5.41
C LEU A 15 -0.32 57.74 4.98
N ALA A 16 -0.11 57.17 3.78
CA ALA A 16 -0.72 55.92 3.40
C ALA A 16 -0.17 54.82 4.32
N ALA A 17 -0.99 54.39 5.28
CA ALA A 17 -0.71 53.17 6.02
C ALA A 17 -0.68 52.02 5.02
N ALA A 18 0.50 51.52 4.70
CA ALA A 18 0.64 50.27 3.99
C ALA A 18 -0.15 49.21 4.75
N ALA A 19 -1.09 48.57 4.09
CA ALA A 19 -1.74 47.39 4.62
C ALA A 19 -0.64 46.39 5.04
N PRO A 20 -0.76 45.70 6.20
CA PRO A 20 0.23 44.73 6.58
C PRO A 20 0.34 43.72 5.46
N SER A 21 1.50 43.70 4.80
CA SER A 21 1.91 42.63 3.91
C SER A 21 1.64 41.32 4.67
N GLU A 22 1.10 40.32 3.97
CA GLU A 22 0.81 38.98 4.46
C GLU A 22 1.78 38.62 5.59
N LEU A 23 1.24 38.48 6.79
CA LEU A 23 1.99 37.93 7.90
C LEU A 23 2.53 36.60 7.39
N GLU A 24 3.85 36.51 7.23
CA GLU A 24 4.53 35.25 7.04
C GLU A 24 3.92 34.29 8.05
N ARG A 25 3.14 33.32 7.58
CA ARG A 25 2.58 32.26 8.42
C ARG A 25 3.78 31.55 9.01
N ARG A 26 4.14 31.91 10.25
CA ARG A 26 5.19 31.18 10.95
C ARG A 26 4.77 29.72 11.00
N GLN A 27 5.57 28.87 10.33
CA GLN A 27 5.38 27.43 10.34
C GLN A 27 5.41 26.95 11.80
N GLN A 28 4.31 26.38 12.26
CA GLN A 28 4.22 25.89 13.64
C GLN A 28 4.78 24.46 13.69
N ASN A 29 5.97 24.30 14.24
CA ASN A 29 6.62 23.03 14.45
C ASN A 29 6.32 22.50 15.85
N CYS A 30 5.88 21.26 15.94
CA CYS A 30 5.56 20.58 17.19
C CYS A 30 6.42 19.33 17.35
N VAL A 31 7.11 19.21 18.48
CA VAL A 31 7.77 17.97 18.88
C VAL A 31 6.93 17.32 19.98
N ILE A 32 6.43 16.12 19.71
CA ILE A 32 5.54 15.38 20.60
C ILE A 32 6.27 14.12 21.06
N THR A 33 6.42 13.99 22.38
CA THR A 33 7.08 12.84 23.04
C THR A 33 6.11 12.09 23.96
N ASP A 34 4.86 12.53 24.05
CA ASP A 34 3.81 11.96 24.90
C ASP A 34 2.57 11.72 24.06
N PHE A 35 2.13 10.46 23.98
CA PHE A 35 0.94 10.04 23.22
C PHE A 35 -0.29 10.88 23.55
N ASN A 36 -0.52 11.23 24.83
CA ASN A 36 -1.71 11.94 25.26
C ASN A 36 -1.80 13.38 24.72
N LYS A 37 -0.69 13.93 24.21
CA LYS A 37 -0.64 15.28 23.64
C LYS A 37 -0.95 15.30 22.14
N ILE A 38 -0.98 14.17 21.45
CA ILE A 38 -1.12 14.09 19.99
C ILE A 38 -2.46 14.70 19.55
N ALA A 39 -3.57 14.23 20.10
CA ALA A 39 -4.91 14.69 19.73
C ALA A 39 -5.13 16.19 19.93
N GLY A 40 -4.45 16.81 20.89
CA GLY A 40 -4.56 18.23 21.19
C GLY A 40 -3.71 19.14 20.30
N LEU A 41 -2.58 18.64 19.82
CA LEU A 41 -1.58 19.43 19.09
C LEU A 41 -1.61 19.23 17.58
N SER A 42 -1.91 18.03 17.10
CA SER A 42 -1.76 17.66 15.68
C SER A 42 -2.53 18.58 14.72
N LYS A 43 -3.70 19.05 15.09
CA LYS A 43 -4.54 19.93 14.28
C LYS A 43 -4.01 21.36 14.09
N TYR A 44 -3.01 21.77 14.84
CA TYR A 44 -2.46 23.13 14.77
C TYR A 44 -1.07 23.19 14.15
N CYS A 45 -0.38 22.06 14.06
CA CYS A 45 1.01 22.01 13.66
C CYS A 45 1.17 21.83 12.16
N ASP A 46 2.09 22.57 11.56
CA ASP A 46 2.51 22.37 10.16
C ASP A 46 3.53 21.22 10.04
N VAL A 47 4.39 21.08 11.05
CA VAL A 47 5.33 19.97 11.19
C VAL A 47 5.12 19.30 12.55
N ILE A 48 4.94 17.99 12.53
CA ILE A 48 4.67 17.16 13.70
C ILE A 48 5.78 16.11 13.81
N ALA A 49 6.76 16.34 14.69
CA ALA A 49 7.77 15.34 15.01
C ALA A 49 7.28 14.44 16.16
N LEU A 50 7.00 13.18 15.86
CA LEU A 50 6.58 12.16 16.83
C LEU A 50 7.80 11.38 17.30
N ARG A 51 8.30 11.69 18.48
CA ARG A 51 9.58 11.19 18.96
C ARG A 51 9.42 10.13 20.04
N ASN A 52 9.87 8.90 19.76
CA ASN A 52 9.85 7.77 20.68
C ASN A 52 8.47 7.55 21.31
N ILE A 53 7.44 7.52 20.48
CA ILE A 53 6.05 7.37 20.94
C ILE A 53 5.79 5.92 21.35
N HIS A 54 5.22 5.74 22.54
CA HIS A 54 4.57 4.49 22.94
C HIS A 54 3.06 4.70 22.97
N VAL A 55 2.34 3.96 22.11
CA VAL A 55 0.89 4.00 22.04
C VAL A 55 0.31 3.03 23.07
N PRO A 56 -0.60 3.42 23.96
CA PRO A 56 -1.19 2.53 24.95
C PRO A 56 -1.98 1.38 24.31
N ALA A 57 -2.10 0.28 25.05
CA ALA A 57 -2.83 -0.92 24.62
C ALA A 57 -4.27 -0.59 24.19
N GLY A 58 -4.73 -1.17 23.07
CA GLY A 58 -6.09 -0.99 22.55
C GLY A 58 -6.39 0.39 22.00
N GLN A 59 -5.37 1.22 21.75
CA GLN A 59 -5.53 2.56 21.17
C GLN A 59 -4.80 2.68 19.84
N SER A 60 -5.33 3.57 18.98
CA SER A 60 -4.65 3.99 17.75
C SER A 60 -3.79 5.21 17.97
N LEU A 61 -2.65 5.27 17.30
CA LEU A 61 -2.01 6.55 17.01
C LEU A 61 -2.87 7.26 15.96
N ASP A 62 -3.74 8.15 16.45
CA ASP A 62 -4.75 8.81 15.62
C ASP A 62 -4.22 10.13 15.04
N LEU A 63 -3.97 10.12 13.74
CA LEU A 63 -3.51 11.25 12.93
C LEU A 63 -4.55 11.59 11.84
N THR A 64 -5.83 11.58 12.20
CA THR A 64 -6.93 11.90 11.26
C THR A 64 -7.41 13.34 11.38
N ASN A 65 -7.05 14.07 12.43
CA ASN A 65 -7.40 15.47 12.63
C ASN A 65 -6.18 16.36 12.48
N LEU A 66 -5.60 16.34 11.29
CA LEU A 66 -4.40 17.11 10.95
C LEU A 66 -4.78 18.43 10.27
N LYS A 67 -3.90 19.41 10.36
CA LYS A 67 -3.93 20.57 9.49
C LYS A 67 -3.63 20.12 8.06
N GLU A 68 -4.37 20.63 7.08
CA GLU A 68 -4.07 20.41 5.68
C GLU A 68 -2.65 20.87 5.35
N GLY A 69 -1.90 20.07 4.61
CA GLY A 69 -0.49 20.30 4.30
C GLY A 69 0.49 19.94 5.42
N ALA A 70 0.04 19.31 6.49
CA ALA A 70 0.92 18.94 7.61
C ALA A 70 1.99 17.91 7.19
N ASN A 71 3.16 18.02 7.79
CA ASN A 71 4.28 17.11 7.61
C ASN A 71 4.52 16.33 8.91
N ILE A 72 4.26 15.02 8.88
CA ILE A 72 4.46 14.11 10.00
C ILE A 72 5.84 13.47 9.87
N ILE A 73 6.62 13.54 10.94
CA ILE A 73 7.96 12.97 11.00
C ILE A 73 8.04 12.02 12.20
N PHE A 74 8.16 10.73 11.95
CA PHE A 74 8.46 9.77 13.00
C PHE A 74 9.95 9.80 13.34
N GLU A 75 10.28 9.94 14.62
CA GLU A 75 11.65 10.00 15.14
C GLU A 75 11.88 8.93 16.22
N GLY A 76 12.95 8.18 16.09
CA GLY A 76 13.29 7.09 17.00
C GLY A 76 12.35 5.90 16.84
N ARG A 77 11.98 5.25 17.95
CA ARG A 77 11.15 4.04 17.91
C ARG A 77 9.71 4.35 18.34
N THR A 78 8.74 4.01 17.49
CA THR A 78 7.31 4.01 17.83
C THR A 78 6.88 2.58 18.11
N THR A 79 6.22 2.35 19.27
CA THR A 79 5.76 1.03 19.73
C THR A 79 4.33 1.08 20.24
N PHE A 80 3.73 -0.10 20.45
CA PHE A 80 2.31 -0.24 20.78
C PHE A 80 2.10 -1.19 21.95
N GLY A 81 1.22 -0.84 22.89
CA GLY A 81 0.80 -1.71 23.97
C GLY A 81 0.00 -2.91 23.43
N TYR A 82 0.13 -4.06 24.09
CA TYR A 82 -0.60 -5.28 23.70
C TYR A 82 -2.07 -5.22 24.08
N ALA A 83 -2.94 -5.45 23.10
CA ALA A 83 -4.36 -5.73 23.28
C ALA A 83 -4.86 -6.58 22.10
N GLU A 84 -5.85 -7.41 22.33
CA GLU A 84 -6.55 -8.15 21.27
C GLU A 84 -7.74 -7.30 20.77
N TRP A 85 -7.59 -6.71 19.61
CA TRP A 85 -8.57 -5.83 18.97
C TRP A 85 -8.28 -5.69 17.47
N ASN A 86 -9.20 -5.10 16.70
CA ASN A 86 -9.04 -5.05 15.23
C ASN A 86 -8.07 -3.95 14.71
N GLY A 87 -7.69 -3.01 15.55
CA GLY A 87 -6.83 -1.89 15.12
C GLY A 87 -7.62 -0.77 14.42
N PRO A 88 -6.96 0.02 13.58
CA PRO A 88 -5.54 -0.05 13.27
C PRO A 88 -4.64 0.52 14.39
N LEU A 89 -3.36 0.15 14.40
CA LEU A 89 -2.38 0.72 15.33
C LEU A 89 -2.07 2.18 15.00
N ILE A 90 -1.98 2.52 13.70
CA ILE A 90 -1.79 3.88 13.19
C ILE A 90 -2.90 4.17 12.18
N LYS A 91 -3.53 5.33 12.26
CA LYS A 91 -4.44 5.84 11.24
C LYS A 91 -4.13 7.27 10.86
N VAL A 92 -4.06 7.51 9.56
CA VAL A 92 -3.75 8.84 9.00
C VAL A 92 -4.78 9.18 7.94
N SER A 93 -5.31 10.39 7.97
CA SER A 93 -6.16 10.93 6.92
C SER A 93 -5.95 12.43 6.77
N GLY A 94 -6.40 13.00 5.66
CA GLY A 94 -6.31 14.43 5.37
C GLY A 94 -5.85 14.70 3.95
N LYS A 95 -5.58 15.97 3.65
CA LYS A 95 -5.15 16.39 2.32
C LYS A 95 -3.79 17.07 2.36
N HIS A 96 -3.01 16.82 1.29
CA HIS A 96 -1.66 17.38 1.14
C HIS A 96 -0.72 17.03 2.28
N ILE A 97 -0.96 15.88 2.94
CA ILE A 97 -0.16 15.40 4.07
C ILE A 97 1.09 14.70 3.56
N THR A 98 2.22 14.95 4.20
CA THR A 98 3.44 14.16 4.03
C THR A 98 3.73 13.37 5.30
N VAL A 99 3.85 12.06 5.17
CA VAL A 99 4.23 11.15 6.27
C VAL A 99 5.60 10.59 5.98
N ARG A 100 6.56 10.82 6.87
CA ARG A 100 7.93 10.32 6.71
C ARG A 100 8.57 9.99 8.05
N GLN A 101 9.79 9.49 8.02
CA GLN A 101 10.56 9.26 9.24
C GLN A 101 11.99 9.79 9.12
N SER A 102 12.61 10.08 10.26
CA SER A 102 14.02 10.42 10.35
C SER A 102 14.91 9.18 10.15
N PRO A 103 16.13 9.32 9.63
CA PRO A 103 17.07 8.22 9.53
C PRO A 103 17.26 7.48 10.86
N GLY A 104 17.28 6.14 10.81
CA GLY A 104 17.42 5.30 12.01
C GLY A 104 16.14 5.08 12.82
N SER A 105 15.03 5.71 12.45
CA SER A 105 13.74 5.51 13.11
C SER A 105 13.06 4.22 12.63
N VAL A 106 12.12 3.70 13.45
CA VAL A 106 11.33 2.50 13.14
C VAL A 106 9.94 2.56 13.75
N LEU A 107 8.95 2.12 12.99
CA LEU A 107 7.61 1.81 13.47
C LEU A 107 7.56 0.31 13.77
N ASP A 108 7.64 -0.07 15.03
CA ASP A 108 7.74 -1.46 15.45
C ASP A 108 6.42 -1.96 16.01
N GLY A 109 5.77 -2.84 15.26
CA GLY A 109 4.49 -3.44 15.65
C GLY A 109 4.62 -4.46 16.78
N GLU A 110 5.84 -4.96 17.03
CA GLU A 110 6.12 -6.03 18.02
C GLU A 110 5.17 -7.22 17.84
N GLY A 111 4.92 -7.61 16.58
CA GLY A 111 3.91 -8.56 16.14
C GLY A 111 4.01 -9.95 16.77
N GLU A 112 5.21 -10.33 17.23
CA GLU A 112 5.45 -11.59 17.92
C GLU A 112 4.56 -11.80 19.15
N ARG A 113 4.00 -10.75 19.71
CA ARG A 113 3.04 -10.83 20.84
C ARG A 113 1.66 -11.33 20.38
N TRP A 114 1.32 -11.15 19.10
CA TRP A 114 0.03 -11.56 18.51
C TRP A 114 0.14 -12.81 17.63
N TRP A 115 1.30 -13.12 17.07
CA TRP A 115 1.45 -14.25 16.13
C TRP A 115 1.14 -15.60 16.82
N ASP A 116 0.34 -16.40 16.15
CA ASP A 116 -0.21 -17.66 16.68
C ASP A 116 -0.51 -18.70 15.59
N TYR A 117 0.05 -18.53 14.39
CA TYR A 117 -0.17 -19.38 13.19
C TYR A 117 -1.57 -19.29 12.57
N HIS A 118 -2.44 -18.40 13.04
CA HIS A 118 -3.81 -18.23 12.51
C HIS A 118 -3.99 -16.97 11.67
N GLY A 119 -3.12 -16.00 11.79
CA GLY A 119 -3.26 -14.71 11.09
C GLY A 119 -4.58 -14.02 11.41
N GLY A 120 -5.28 -13.57 10.38
CA GLY A 120 -6.63 -13.01 10.49
C GLY A 120 -7.76 -14.05 10.53
N ASN A 121 -7.44 -15.35 10.43
CA ASN A 121 -8.41 -16.44 10.25
C ASN A 121 -8.78 -17.14 11.57
N GLY A 122 -8.68 -16.46 12.69
CA GLY A 122 -8.98 -17.00 14.02
C GLY A 122 -7.84 -16.77 15.02
N GLY A 123 -7.89 -17.48 16.16
CA GLY A 123 -6.94 -17.27 17.24
C GLY A 123 -7.07 -15.91 17.91
N LYS A 124 -5.96 -15.28 18.25
CA LYS A 124 -5.93 -13.93 18.83
C LYS A 124 -6.49 -12.91 17.85
N THR A 125 -7.27 -11.95 18.33
CA THR A 125 -7.63 -10.78 17.53
C THR A 125 -6.41 -9.87 17.38
N LYS A 126 -6.01 -9.60 16.14
CA LYS A 126 -4.78 -8.88 15.79
C LYS A 126 -5.09 -7.53 15.17
N PRO A 127 -4.47 -6.44 15.66
CA PRO A 127 -4.69 -5.12 15.07
C PRO A 127 -4.02 -5.02 13.70
N HIS A 128 -4.75 -4.49 12.70
CA HIS A 128 -4.14 -3.99 11.47
C HIS A 128 -3.11 -2.92 11.82
N PHE A 129 -2.05 -2.80 11.00
CA PHE A 129 -0.94 -1.95 11.39
C PHE A 129 -1.17 -0.48 11.03
N PHE A 130 -1.37 -0.17 9.75
CA PHE A 130 -1.44 1.21 9.26
C PHE A 130 -2.63 1.41 8.32
N SER A 131 -3.49 2.35 8.64
CA SER A 131 -4.61 2.77 7.78
C SER A 131 -4.33 4.15 7.18
N ALA A 132 -4.27 4.23 5.85
CA ALA A 132 -4.24 5.45 5.06
C ALA A 132 -5.56 5.55 4.28
N HIS A 133 -6.63 5.90 4.97
CA HIS A 133 -7.95 6.09 4.39
C HIS A 133 -8.28 7.58 4.28
N ASN A 134 -8.73 8.02 3.09
CA ASN A 134 -8.93 9.45 2.80
C ASN A 134 -7.67 10.30 3.07
N LEU A 135 -6.51 9.73 2.78
CA LEU A 135 -5.23 10.44 2.78
C LEU A 135 -4.95 10.93 1.36
N ASP A 136 -5.72 11.95 0.95
CA ASP A 136 -5.77 12.38 -0.45
C ASP A 136 -4.69 13.41 -0.79
N ASP A 137 -4.27 13.43 -2.07
CA ASP A 137 -3.25 14.37 -2.59
C ASP A 137 -1.97 14.39 -1.74
N SER A 138 -1.54 13.22 -1.25
CA SER A 138 -0.62 13.05 -0.13
C SER A 138 0.54 12.11 -0.44
N ARG A 139 1.50 12.00 0.48
CA ARG A 139 2.68 11.15 0.31
C ARG A 139 3.03 10.42 1.61
N ILE A 140 3.47 9.17 1.47
CA ILE A 140 4.13 8.38 2.53
C ILE A 140 5.53 8.05 2.03
N GLU A 141 6.57 8.45 2.76
CA GLU A 141 7.95 8.38 2.26
C GLU A 141 8.90 7.72 3.27
N GLY A 142 9.62 6.70 2.82
CA GLY A 142 10.75 6.12 3.51
C GLY A 142 10.44 5.53 4.88
N LEU A 143 9.21 5.09 5.15
CA LEU A 143 8.86 4.46 6.42
C LEU A 143 9.55 3.10 6.56
N LYS A 144 10.09 2.84 7.74
CA LYS A 144 10.61 1.56 8.17
C LYS A 144 9.62 0.94 9.16
N VAL A 145 8.96 -0.11 8.73
CA VAL A 145 8.00 -0.87 9.53
C VAL A 145 8.61 -2.21 9.90
N LYS A 146 8.46 -2.63 11.14
CA LYS A 146 8.92 -3.93 11.63
C LYS A 146 7.79 -4.67 12.34
N ASN A 147 7.71 -5.97 12.09
CA ASN A 147 6.88 -6.93 12.83
C ASN A 147 5.42 -6.48 12.98
N THR A 148 4.70 -6.38 11.87
CA THR A 148 3.26 -6.10 11.91
C THR A 148 2.51 -7.28 12.55
N PRO A 149 1.48 -7.03 13.40
CA PRO A 149 0.71 -8.12 14.02
C PRO A 149 -0.07 -8.96 13.00
N VAL A 150 -0.61 -8.32 11.98
CA VAL A 150 -1.32 -8.88 10.83
C VAL A 150 -1.11 -7.93 9.65
N HIS A 151 -2.09 -7.60 8.83
CA HIS A 151 -1.98 -6.73 7.65
C HIS A 151 -1.20 -5.43 7.93
N GLY A 152 -0.31 -5.06 7.01
CA GLY A 152 0.54 -3.87 7.08
C GLY A 152 -0.21 -2.59 6.75
N PHE A 153 -0.24 -2.21 5.48
CA PHE A 153 -0.88 -0.98 5.02
C PHE A 153 -2.24 -1.26 4.37
N SER A 154 -3.29 -0.64 4.91
CA SER A 154 -4.60 -0.57 4.27
C SER A 154 -4.73 0.80 3.60
N LEU A 155 -4.85 0.81 2.27
CA LEU A 155 -4.83 2.00 1.42
C LEU A 155 -6.19 2.19 0.75
N ASP A 156 -6.88 3.29 1.08
CA ASP A 156 -8.16 3.71 0.51
C ASP A 156 -8.13 5.24 0.33
N SER A 157 -7.51 5.71 -0.74
CA SER A 157 -7.16 7.12 -0.93
C SER A 157 -7.06 7.51 -2.40
N LYS A 158 -7.09 8.81 -2.67
CA LYS A 158 -6.95 9.39 -4.01
C LYS A 158 -5.66 10.19 -4.12
N ASN A 159 -4.97 10.05 -5.27
CA ASN A 159 -3.73 10.77 -5.54
C ASN A 159 -2.67 10.56 -4.43
N LEU A 160 -2.50 9.32 -3.96
CA LEU A 160 -1.52 8.98 -2.92
C LEU A 160 -0.27 8.38 -3.55
N VAL A 161 0.89 8.84 -3.08
CA VAL A 161 2.19 8.21 -3.40
C VAL A 161 2.78 7.60 -2.15
N VAL A 162 3.11 6.31 -2.22
CA VAL A 162 3.83 5.56 -1.18
C VAL A 162 5.20 5.19 -1.74
N SER A 163 6.27 5.80 -1.24
CA SER A 163 7.61 5.67 -1.81
C SER A 163 8.64 5.21 -0.80
N GLY A 164 9.47 4.24 -1.18
CA GLY A 164 10.63 3.81 -0.39
C GLY A 164 10.29 3.18 0.96
N VAL A 165 9.13 2.57 1.10
CA VAL A 165 8.71 1.90 2.33
C VAL A 165 9.42 0.57 2.49
N THR A 166 9.94 0.30 3.69
CA THR A 166 10.50 -0.99 4.09
C THR A 166 9.56 -1.66 5.09
N ILE A 167 9.14 -2.89 4.80
CA ILE A 167 8.37 -3.74 5.72
C ILE A 167 9.19 -4.98 6.00
N ASP A 168 9.65 -5.12 7.24
CA ASP A 168 10.48 -6.24 7.69
C ASP A 168 9.75 -7.06 8.75
N ASN A 169 9.10 -8.13 8.32
CA ASN A 169 8.46 -9.12 9.17
C ASN A 169 9.26 -10.44 9.24
N SER A 170 10.56 -10.41 8.92
CA SER A 170 11.41 -11.60 8.88
C SER A 170 11.44 -12.38 10.20
N ASP A 171 11.28 -11.71 11.33
CA ASP A 171 11.14 -12.37 12.62
C ASP A 171 9.94 -13.35 12.68
N GLY A 172 8.94 -13.13 11.82
CA GLY A 172 7.71 -13.93 11.76
C GLY A 172 7.82 -15.26 11.02
N ASP A 173 8.85 -15.47 10.20
CA ASP A 173 9.00 -16.67 9.36
C ASP A 173 8.87 -17.97 10.14
N ASN A 174 9.40 -18.00 11.35
CA ASN A 174 9.39 -19.19 12.22
C ASN A 174 8.64 -18.96 13.54
N LYS A 175 7.87 -17.88 13.66
CA LYS A 175 7.15 -17.51 14.90
C LYS A 175 5.64 -17.41 14.73
N GLY A 176 5.11 -17.91 13.60
CA GLY A 176 3.67 -18.00 13.39
C GLY A 176 3.00 -16.73 12.90
N ALA A 177 3.74 -15.85 12.23
CA ALA A 177 3.15 -14.76 11.49
C ALA A 177 2.41 -15.28 10.25
N TYR A 178 1.19 -14.82 10.04
CA TYR A 178 0.33 -15.11 8.89
C TYR A 178 -0.51 -13.88 8.55
N ASN A 179 -0.96 -13.77 7.31
CA ASN A 179 -1.75 -12.64 6.80
C ASN A 179 -1.08 -11.28 7.10
N THR A 180 0.23 -11.24 6.93
CA THR A 180 1.02 -10.02 7.09
C THR A 180 1.17 -9.30 5.75
N ASP A 181 0.06 -9.20 5.01
CA ASP A 181 -0.02 -8.48 3.73
C ASP A 181 0.68 -7.13 3.83
N ALA A 182 1.53 -6.80 2.88
CA ALA A 182 2.28 -5.55 2.97
C ALA A 182 1.42 -4.34 2.58
N PHE A 183 0.75 -4.43 1.43
CA PHE A 183 -0.12 -3.37 0.92
C PHE A 183 -1.45 -3.94 0.44
N ASP A 184 -2.53 -3.63 1.16
CA ASP A 184 -3.91 -3.89 0.77
C ASP A 184 -4.52 -2.63 0.18
N VAL A 185 -4.93 -2.69 -1.08
CA VAL A 185 -5.50 -1.56 -1.81
C VAL A 185 -6.98 -1.80 -2.08
N ALA A 186 -7.83 -0.90 -1.59
CA ALA A 186 -9.25 -0.89 -1.84
C ALA A 186 -9.73 0.54 -2.15
N HIS A 187 -10.75 0.70 -3.02
CA HIS A 187 -11.40 1.97 -3.38
C HIS A 187 -10.45 3.13 -3.75
N SER A 188 -9.19 2.82 -4.07
CA SER A 188 -8.19 3.83 -4.38
C SER A 188 -8.26 4.28 -5.85
N TYR A 189 -7.90 5.53 -6.07
CA TYR A 189 -7.78 6.12 -7.39
C TYR A 189 -6.46 6.90 -7.51
N ASN A 190 -5.72 6.66 -8.60
CA ASN A 190 -4.42 7.31 -8.85
C ASN A 190 -3.44 7.11 -7.68
N LEU A 191 -3.21 5.85 -7.35
CA LEU A 191 -2.27 5.44 -6.28
C LEU A 191 -0.98 4.92 -6.90
N THR A 192 0.16 5.39 -6.40
CA THR A 192 1.48 4.84 -6.74
C THR A 192 2.18 4.30 -5.52
N ILE A 193 2.63 3.05 -5.59
CA ILE A 193 3.54 2.42 -4.61
C ILE A 193 4.85 2.16 -5.36
N GLU A 194 5.94 2.71 -4.88
CA GLU A 194 7.23 2.60 -5.55
C GLU A 194 8.40 2.38 -4.61
N ASN A 195 9.42 1.66 -5.10
CA ASN A 195 10.66 1.41 -4.36
C ASN A 195 10.43 0.73 -3.00
N ALA A 196 9.44 -0.14 -2.91
CA ALA A 196 9.12 -0.87 -1.69
C ALA A 196 10.07 -2.06 -1.50
N TRP A 197 10.52 -2.27 -0.27
CA TRP A 197 11.21 -3.49 0.15
C TRP A 197 10.35 -4.22 1.19
N VAL A 198 10.00 -5.46 0.91
CA VAL A 198 9.04 -6.25 1.70
C VAL A 198 9.60 -7.63 2.00
N HIS A 199 9.58 -8.01 3.27
CA HIS A 199 9.71 -9.38 3.75
C HIS A 199 8.51 -9.68 4.65
N ASN A 200 7.61 -10.53 4.19
CA ASN A 200 6.35 -10.82 4.89
C ASN A 200 5.88 -12.27 4.65
N GLN A 201 4.72 -12.64 5.21
CA GLN A 201 4.17 -13.99 5.15
C GLN A 201 2.75 -14.01 4.52
N ASP A 202 2.43 -13.02 3.66
CA ASP A 202 1.25 -13.02 2.79
C ASP A 202 1.48 -12.13 1.55
N ASP A 203 0.44 -11.59 0.93
CA ASP A 203 0.59 -10.80 -0.30
C ASP A 203 1.56 -9.60 -0.09
N CYS A 204 2.50 -9.43 -1.00
CA CYS A 204 3.31 -8.21 -1.06
C CYS A 204 2.44 -7.03 -1.50
N LEU A 205 1.53 -7.28 -2.43
CA LEU A 205 0.50 -6.36 -2.89
C LEU A 205 -0.80 -7.14 -3.09
N ALA A 206 -1.92 -6.62 -2.59
CA ALA A 206 -3.26 -7.10 -2.89
C ALA A 206 -4.15 -5.93 -3.32
N ILE A 207 -4.62 -5.93 -4.57
CA ILE A 207 -5.55 -4.91 -5.08
C ILE A 207 -6.92 -5.54 -5.23
N ASN A 208 -7.82 -5.22 -4.30
CA ASN A 208 -9.17 -5.78 -4.28
C ASN A 208 -10.15 -4.95 -5.11
N GLN A 209 -9.99 -3.61 -5.12
CA GLN A 209 -10.79 -2.68 -5.87
C GLN A 209 -9.99 -1.38 -6.09
N GLY A 210 -10.13 -0.76 -7.25
CA GLY A 210 -9.50 0.53 -7.53
C GLY A 210 -9.19 0.76 -9.00
N ASP A 211 -8.76 1.97 -9.30
CA ASP A 211 -8.47 2.42 -10.66
C ASP A 211 -7.23 3.30 -10.72
N ASN A 212 -6.46 3.15 -11.80
CA ASN A 212 -5.21 3.87 -12.02
C ASN A 212 -4.18 3.67 -10.88
N ILE A 213 -3.76 2.40 -10.69
CA ILE A 213 -2.85 2.00 -9.63
C ILE A 213 -1.52 1.55 -10.22
N ARG A 214 -0.43 1.99 -9.64
CA ARG A 214 0.93 1.61 -10.05
C ARG A 214 1.71 1.03 -8.89
N PHE A 215 2.38 -0.10 -9.13
CA PHE A 215 3.38 -0.69 -8.25
C PHE A 215 4.68 -0.85 -9.04
N VAL A 216 5.73 -0.14 -8.63
CA VAL A 216 6.96 -0.01 -9.43
C VAL A 216 8.19 -0.24 -8.58
N ASN A 217 9.15 -1.00 -9.13
CA ASN A 217 10.46 -1.25 -8.50
C ASN A 217 10.33 -1.80 -7.06
N GLY A 218 9.45 -2.79 -6.89
CA GLY A 218 9.26 -3.48 -5.62
C GLY A 218 10.18 -4.70 -5.48
N TYR A 219 10.61 -4.97 -4.26
CA TYR A 219 11.28 -6.21 -3.87
C TYR A 219 10.42 -6.93 -2.83
N CYS A 220 9.93 -8.14 -3.17
CA CYS A 220 9.07 -8.96 -2.33
C CYS A 220 9.77 -10.28 -1.97
N TYR A 221 9.97 -10.55 -0.70
CA TYR A 221 10.59 -11.76 -0.19
C TYR A 221 9.64 -12.49 0.77
N GLY A 222 9.55 -13.82 0.66
CA GLY A 222 8.72 -14.67 1.54
C GLY A 222 7.21 -14.51 1.36
N SER A 223 6.79 -13.68 0.40
CA SER A 223 5.41 -13.25 0.21
C SER A 223 4.54 -14.28 -0.50
N HIS A 224 3.22 -13.96 -0.59
CA HIS A 224 2.29 -14.65 -1.49
C HIS A 224 2.22 -14.05 -2.90
N GLY A 225 3.12 -13.11 -3.22
CA GLY A 225 3.29 -12.51 -4.55
C GLY A 225 2.65 -11.15 -4.73
N LEU A 226 2.59 -10.72 -6.01
CA LEU A 226 1.95 -9.48 -6.44
C LEU A 226 0.56 -9.81 -6.99
N SER A 227 -0.49 -9.47 -6.23
CA SER A 227 -1.85 -9.97 -6.46
C SER A 227 -2.83 -8.87 -6.89
N ILE A 228 -3.58 -9.16 -7.95
CA ILE A 228 -4.88 -8.54 -8.18
C ILE A 228 -5.93 -9.39 -7.46
N GLY A 229 -6.66 -8.80 -6.53
CA GLY A 229 -7.71 -9.49 -5.79
C GLY A 229 -7.33 -9.86 -4.34
N SER A 230 -8.25 -10.58 -3.71
CA SER A 230 -9.34 -11.36 -4.31
C SER A 230 -10.53 -10.48 -4.71
N VAL A 231 -10.88 -10.50 -6.01
CA VAL A 231 -11.99 -9.72 -6.56
C VAL A 231 -13.30 -10.47 -6.42
N GLY A 232 -14.36 -9.78 -6.07
CA GLY A 232 -15.72 -10.31 -5.91
C GLY A 232 -16.71 -9.22 -5.55
N ASN A 233 -17.98 -9.59 -5.26
CA ASN A 233 -19.02 -8.68 -4.80
C ASN A 233 -19.34 -7.48 -5.73
N GLY A 234 -19.04 -7.58 -7.03
CA GLY A 234 -19.20 -6.47 -7.97
C GLY A 234 -17.98 -5.52 -8.03
N ASP A 235 -16.88 -5.87 -7.35
CA ASP A 235 -15.65 -5.07 -7.35
C ASP A 235 -15.05 -4.94 -8.76
N VAL A 236 -14.44 -3.80 -9.03
CA VAL A 236 -13.74 -3.49 -10.27
C VAL A 236 -12.30 -3.11 -9.96
N VAL A 237 -11.36 -3.78 -10.64
CA VAL A 237 -9.94 -3.41 -10.65
C VAL A 237 -9.56 -3.05 -12.08
N SER A 238 -9.14 -1.81 -12.31
CA SER A 238 -8.85 -1.31 -13.65
C SER A 238 -7.61 -0.43 -13.70
N ASN A 239 -6.99 -0.38 -14.91
CA ASN A 239 -5.86 0.50 -15.17
C ASN A 239 -4.71 0.32 -14.17
N VAL A 240 -4.21 -0.91 -14.03
CA VAL A 240 -3.14 -1.24 -13.08
C VAL A 240 -1.84 -1.56 -13.82
N GLU A 241 -0.76 -0.97 -13.36
CA GLU A 241 0.60 -1.27 -13.82
C GLU A 241 1.44 -1.82 -12.65
N ILE A 242 1.93 -3.05 -12.78
CA ILE A 242 2.88 -3.67 -11.84
C ILE A 242 4.16 -3.96 -12.63
N THR A 243 5.22 -3.18 -12.35
CA THR A 243 6.40 -3.21 -13.22
C THR A 243 7.73 -3.23 -12.45
N ASP A 244 8.77 -3.70 -13.15
CA ASP A 244 10.17 -3.57 -12.73
C ASP A 244 10.46 -4.14 -11.32
N SER A 245 9.84 -5.27 -10.98
CA SER A 245 9.82 -5.78 -9.62
C SER A 245 10.42 -7.18 -9.50
N GLN A 246 10.84 -7.53 -8.30
CA GLN A 246 11.46 -8.81 -7.98
C GLN A 246 10.67 -9.55 -6.90
N ILE A 247 10.43 -10.84 -7.12
CA ILE A 247 9.73 -11.71 -6.17
C ILE A 247 10.64 -12.90 -5.86
N VAL A 248 11.01 -13.05 -4.60
CA VAL A 248 12.06 -14.01 -4.18
C VAL A 248 11.54 -14.89 -3.06
N ASN A 249 11.80 -16.20 -3.13
CA ASN A 249 11.46 -17.19 -2.11
C ASN A 249 10.00 -17.08 -1.63
N SER A 250 9.10 -16.79 -2.54
CA SER A 250 7.70 -16.46 -2.27
C SER A 250 6.77 -17.61 -2.66
N GLN A 251 5.57 -17.63 -2.12
CA GLN A 251 4.59 -18.66 -2.45
C GLN A 251 4.14 -18.54 -3.91
N ASN A 252 3.76 -17.34 -4.32
CA ASN A 252 3.39 -17.05 -5.70
C ASN A 252 4.24 -15.90 -6.26
N GLY A 253 4.33 -15.85 -7.58
CA GLY A 253 4.89 -14.73 -8.31
C GLY A 253 3.80 -13.71 -8.66
N VAL A 254 3.40 -13.69 -9.94
CA VAL A 254 2.32 -12.85 -10.44
C VAL A 254 0.98 -13.54 -10.24
N ARG A 255 -0.01 -12.83 -9.72
CA ARG A 255 -1.28 -13.45 -9.37
C ARG A 255 -2.49 -12.60 -9.73
N ILE A 256 -3.52 -13.22 -10.34
CA ILE A 256 -4.89 -12.69 -10.41
C ILE A 256 -5.80 -13.73 -9.75
N LYS A 257 -6.54 -13.33 -8.70
CA LYS A 257 -7.42 -14.21 -7.94
C LYS A 257 -8.82 -13.62 -7.84
N THR A 258 -9.82 -14.37 -8.32
CA THR A 258 -11.22 -13.95 -8.24
C THR A 258 -12.09 -15.03 -7.61
N LYS A 259 -13.17 -14.60 -6.95
CA LYS A 259 -14.06 -15.48 -6.20
C LYS A 259 -15.08 -16.15 -7.11
N SER A 260 -15.15 -17.49 -7.04
CA SER A 260 -16.16 -18.30 -7.73
C SER A 260 -17.58 -17.90 -7.32
N GLY A 261 -18.51 -17.92 -8.27
CA GLY A 261 -19.92 -17.61 -8.05
C GLY A 261 -20.22 -16.11 -7.86
N GLN A 262 -19.22 -15.24 -7.99
CA GLN A 262 -19.39 -13.80 -7.81
C GLN A 262 -19.28 -13.03 -9.13
N THR A 263 -19.58 -11.73 -9.08
CA THR A 263 -19.49 -10.80 -10.20
C THR A 263 -18.42 -9.77 -9.96
N GLY A 264 -17.97 -9.10 -11.01
CA GLY A 264 -16.93 -8.06 -10.96
C GLY A 264 -16.17 -7.96 -12.26
N GLU A 265 -15.10 -7.20 -12.25
CA GLU A 265 -14.28 -6.97 -13.43
C GLU A 265 -12.82 -6.73 -13.08
N VAL A 266 -11.92 -7.34 -13.86
CA VAL A 266 -10.48 -7.08 -13.85
C VAL A 266 -10.08 -6.72 -15.28
N ARG A 267 -9.67 -5.47 -15.51
CA ARG A 267 -9.39 -4.98 -16.87
C ARG A 267 -8.25 -4.02 -16.95
N ASN A 268 -7.58 -4.02 -18.10
CA ASN A 268 -6.44 -3.15 -18.39
C ASN A 268 -5.35 -3.25 -17.30
N ILE A 269 -4.85 -4.48 -17.12
CA ILE A 269 -3.79 -4.79 -16.14
C ILE A 269 -2.50 -5.11 -16.89
N THR A 270 -1.42 -4.50 -16.50
CA THR A 270 -0.09 -4.76 -17.04
C THR A 270 0.86 -5.27 -15.97
N PHE A 271 1.39 -6.47 -16.17
CA PHE A 271 2.56 -6.98 -15.48
C PHE A 271 3.74 -6.95 -16.44
N ARG A 272 4.79 -6.19 -16.11
CA ARG A 272 5.95 -6.05 -16.99
C ARG A 272 7.26 -6.05 -16.23
N ASN A 273 8.29 -6.68 -16.81
CA ASN A 273 9.64 -6.74 -16.24
C ASN A 273 9.64 -7.29 -14.81
N ILE A 274 9.03 -8.46 -14.60
CA ILE A 274 8.99 -9.12 -13.28
C ILE A 274 9.96 -10.29 -13.27
N SER A 275 10.88 -10.29 -12.31
CA SER A 275 11.79 -11.41 -12.08
C SER A 275 11.34 -12.26 -10.89
N LEU A 276 11.38 -13.58 -11.06
CA LEU A 276 10.94 -14.58 -10.09
C LEU A 276 12.12 -15.46 -9.68
N THR A 277 12.30 -15.67 -8.39
CA THR A 277 13.34 -16.58 -7.87
C THR A 277 12.74 -17.51 -6.82
N ASN A 278 12.85 -18.82 -7.05
CA ASN A 278 12.42 -19.87 -6.10
C ASN A 278 10.97 -19.73 -5.64
N ILE A 279 10.04 -19.61 -6.56
CA ILE A 279 8.60 -19.56 -6.22
C ILE A 279 8.12 -20.97 -5.86
N THR A 280 7.43 -21.12 -4.73
CA THR A 280 7.12 -22.42 -4.16
C THR A 280 5.85 -23.06 -4.74
N ASP A 281 4.81 -22.26 -5.06
CA ASP A 281 3.53 -22.76 -5.53
C ASP A 281 3.28 -22.41 -7.00
N TYR A 282 3.12 -21.13 -7.36
CA TYR A 282 2.82 -20.73 -8.73
C TYR A 282 3.70 -19.56 -9.18
N GLY A 283 4.48 -19.75 -10.23
CA GLY A 283 5.25 -18.65 -10.83
C GLY A 283 4.34 -17.56 -11.40
N LEU A 284 3.31 -17.96 -12.14
CA LEU A 284 2.23 -17.07 -12.58
C LEU A 284 0.89 -17.82 -12.43
N ILE A 285 -0.09 -17.21 -11.79
CA ILE A 285 -1.42 -17.79 -11.66
C ILE A 285 -2.53 -16.78 -11.96
N VAL A 286 -3.48 -17.20 -12.82
CA VAL A 286 -4.79 -16.56 -12.97
C VAL A 286 -5.85 -17.59 -12.57
N GLN A 287 -6.61 -17.33 -11.51
CA GLN A 287 -7.59 -18.26 -10.97
C GLN A 287 -8.94 -17.58 -10.68
N GLN A 288 -10.01 -18.20 -11.16
CA GLN A 288 -11.40 -17.77 -10.92
C GLN A 288 -12.17 -18.71 -9.98
N ASP A 289 -11.43 -19.45 -9.18
CA ASP A 289 -11.95 -20.40 -8.20
C ASP A 289 -11.35 -20.21 -6.79
N TYR A 290 -10.84 -19.03 -6.49
CA TYR A 290 -10.04 -18.75 -5.30
C TYR A 290 -10.68 -19.21 -3.98
N ASN A 291 -12.00 -19.02 -3.83
CA ASN A 291 -12.77 -19.43 -2.64
C ASN A 291 -13.45 -20.80 -2.78
N ASN A 292 -13.33 -21.48 -3.94
CA ASN A 292 -13.96 -22.76 -4.23
C ASN A 292 -13.12 -23.52 -5.28
N PRO A 293 -11.99 -24.13 -4.88
CA PRO A 293 -11.05 -24.77 -5.78
C PRO A 293 -11.70 -25.81 -6.70
N GLY A 294 -11.34 -25.75 -8.00
CA GLY A 294 -11.88 -26.61 -9.03
C GLY A 294 -13.21 -26.14 -9.65
N HIS A 295 -13.77 -25.02 -9.18
CA HIS A 295 -15.07 -24.51 -9.63
C HIS A 295 -14.96 -23.06 -10.14
N ALA A 296 -14.14 -22.84 -11.16
CA ALA A 296 -14.05 -21.52 -11.80
C ALA A 296 -15.37 -21.13 -12.45
N THR A 297 -15.79 -19.89 -12.24
CA THR A 297 -17.01 -19.32 -12.83
C THR A 297 -16.71 -18.08 -13.66
N ASN A 298 -17.63 -17.71 -14.55
CA ASN A 298 -17.45 -16.65 -15.54
C ASN A 298 -18.12 -15.32 -15.17
N GLY A 299 -18.57 -15.16 -13.93
CA GLY A 299 -19.25 -13.95 -13.47
C GLY A 299 -18.32 -12.73 -13.35
N ILE A 300 -17.01 -12.96 -13.15
CA ILE A 300 -16.00 -11.89 -13.15
C ILE A 300 -15.26 -11.94 -14.48
N LYS A 301 -15.18 -10.81 -15.19
CA LYS A 301 -14.45 -10.73 -16.45
C LYS A 301 -13.01 -10.32 -16.20
N ILE A 302 -12.07 -11.03 -16.87
CA ILE A 302 -10.62 -10.77 -16.80
C ILE A 302 -10.12 -10.51 -18.21
N HIS A 303 -9.97 -9.25 -18.59
CA HIS A 303 -9.66 -8.88 -19.96
C HIS A 303 -8.71 -7.70 -20.09
N ASP A 304 -8.17 -7.52 -21.29
CA ASP A 304 -7.16 -6.50 -21.56
C ASP A 304 -5.94 -6.64 -20.61
N ILE A 305 -5.45 -7.86 -20.46
CA ILE A 305 -4.32 -8.17 -19.57
C ILE A 305 -3.03 -8.30 -20.38
N THR A 306 -2.00 -7.62 -19.94
CA THR A 306 -0.66 -7.70 -20.53
C THR A 306 0.30 -8.38 -19.57
N PHE A 307 0.90 -9.47 -20.02
CA PHE A 307 2.05 -10.13 -19.39
C PHE A 307 3.25 -9.94 -20.33
N ASP A 308 4.22 -9.13 -19.94
CA ASP A 308 5.38 -8.79 -20.78
C ASP A 308 6.68 -8.89 -19.97
N ASN A 309 7.60 -9.73 -20.43
CA ASN A 309 8.90 -9.95 -19.80
C ASN A 309 8.78 -10.39 -18.33
N ILE A 310 8.09 -11.52 -18.11
CA ILE A 310 8.01 -12.20 -16.81
C ILE A 310 8.86 -13.45 -16.87
N HIS A 311 9.88 -13.54 -16.04
CA HIS A 311 10.84 -14.63 -16.15
C HIS A 311 11.40 -15.06 -14.79
N GLY A 312 11.86 -16.29 -14.73
CA GLY A 312 12.54 -16.81 -13.54
C GLY A 312 12.21 -18.24 -13.21
N THR A 313 12.27 -18.58 -11.91
CA THR A 313 12.19 -19.95 -11.45
C THR A 313 11.06 -20.20 -10.46
N ALA A 314 10.37 -21.33 -10.64
CA ALA A 314 9.54 -21.92 -9.61
C ALA A 314 10.14 -23.27 -9.18
N LEU A 315 9.87 -23.67 -7.93
CA LEU A 315 10.44 -24.89 -7.37
C LEU A 315 9.68 -26.14 -7.83
N GLN A 316 10.37 -27.27 -7.91
CA GLN A 316 9.87 -28.52 -8.48
C GLN A 316 8.49 -28.97 -7.97
N LYS A 317 8.13 -28.67 -6.74
CA LYS A 317 6.82 -29.03 -6.17
C LYS A 317 5.68 -28.13 -6.63
N GLY A 318 5.98 -26.93 -7.10
CA GLY A 318 5.02 -25.95 -7.59
C GLY A 318 4.66 -26.11 -9.06
N TYR A 319 4.18 -25.01 -9.63
CA TYR A 319 3.80 -24.91 -11.04
C TYR A 319 4.43 -23.67 -11.66
N ASN A 320 4.86 -23.78 -12.92
CA ASN A 320 5.40 -22.65 -13.66
C ASN A 320 4.31 -21.61 -13.92
N ILE A 321 3.25 -22.04 -14.60
CA ILE A 321 2.12 -21.19 -15.01
C ILE A 321 0.82 -21.95 -14.79
N ALA A 322 -0.18 -21.30 -14.18
CA ALA A 322 -1.51 -21.83 -13.97
C ALA A 322 -2.58 -20.84 -14.44
N LEU A 323 -3.38 -21.22 -15.44
CA LEU A 323 -4.44 -20.39 -16.00
C LEU A 323 -5.77 -21.13 -15.85
N TYR A 324 -6.58 -20.72 -14.88
CA TYR A 324 -7.83 -21.37 -14.52
C TYR A 324 -9.01 -20.40 -14.60
N CYS A 325 -9.53 -20.23 -15.83
CA CYS A 325 -10.62 -19.31 -16.13
C CYS A 325 -11.98 -20.01 -16.19
N GLY A 326 -13.03 -19.27 -15.90
CA GLY A 326 -14.40 -19.61 -16.26
C GLY A 326 -14.61 -19.52 -17.77
N ASP A 327 -15.63 -20.18 -18.29
CA ASP A 327 -15.89 -20.21 -19.72
C ASP A 327 -16.15 -18.79 -20.28
N GLY A 328 -15.37 -18.38 -21.29
CA GLY A 328 -15.47 -17.10 -21.98
C GLY A 328 -15.25 -15.85 -21.10
N SER A 329 -14.64 -16.00 -19.93
CA SER A 329 -14.41 -14.87 -19.00
C SER A 329 -13.03 -14.23 -19.11
N CYS A 330 -12.05 -14.94 -19.66
CA CYS A 330 -10.70 -14.43 -19.90
C CYS A 330 -10.51 -14.18 -21.40
N TYR A 331 -10.24 -12.95 -21.79
CA TYR A 331 -10.08 -12.57 -23.20
C TYR A 331 -9.24 -11.31 -23.40
N ASN A 332 -8.80 -11.09 -24.63
CA ASN A 332 -8.01 -9.93 -25.04
C ASN A 332 -6.71 -9.76 -24.24
N TRP A 333 -5.90 -10.83 -24.13
CA TRP A 333 -4.62 -10.80 -23.45
C TRP A 333 -3.47 -10.55 -24.42
N SER A 334 -2.43 -9.91 -23.94
CA SER A 334 -1.11 -9.81 -24.56
C SER A 334 -0.11 -10.65 -23.76
N TRP A 335 0.57 -11.58 -24.46
CA TRP A 335 1.49 -12.52 -23.82
C TRP A 335 2.84 -12.47 -24.53
N LYS A 336 3.84 -11.91 -23.89
CA LYS A 336 5.12 -11.67 -24.51
C LYS A 336 6.26 -11.97 -23.55
N ASN A 337 7.20 -12.79 -24.00
CA ASN A 337 8.43 -13.12 -23.24
C ASN A 337 8.13 -13.57 -21.80
N VAL A 338 7.14 -14.46 -21.61
CA VAL A 338 6.85 -15.10 -20.32
C VAL A 338 7.58 -16.43 -20.27
N LYS A 339 8.59 -16.54 -19.40
CA LYS A 339 9.52 -17.67 -19.31
C LYS A 339 9.75 -18.06 -17.85
N ILE A 340 8.97 -19.00 -17.34
CA ILE A 340 9.09 -19.51 -15.98
C ILE A 340 9.38 -21.00 -16.06
N HIS A 341 10.39 -21.46 -15.33
CA HIS A 341 10.86 -22.84 -15.39
C HIS A 341 11.24 -23.39 -14.02
N GLY A 342 11.52 -24.71 -13.96
CA GLY A 342 11.94 -25.41 -12.75
C GLY A 342 10.83 -26.18 -12.03
N ALA A 343 9.57 -25.83 -12.27
CA ALA A 343 8.40 -26.48 -11.70
C ALA A 343 7.65 -27.34 -12.73
N ARG A 344 6.48 -27.82 -12.32
CA ARG A 344 5.59 -28.64 -13.17
C ARG A 344 4.72 -27.76 -14.06
N ASP A 345 4.18 -28.36 -15.13
CA ASP A 345 3.10 -27.75 -15.90
C ASP A 345 1.75 -27.96 -15.20
N TYR A 346 0.87 -26.97 -15.28
CA TYR A 346 -0.48 -27.03 -14.72
C TYR A 346 -1.52 -27.44 -15.79
N LYS A 347 -2.61 -28.06 -15.38
CA LYS A 347 -3.74 -28.31 -16.26
C LYS A 347 -4.60 -27.05 -16.38
N CYS A 348 -4.28 -26.20 -17.33
CA CYS A 348 -5.02 -24.96 -17.56
C CYS A 348 -6.35 -25.19 -18.28
N GLN A 349 -7.29 -24.24 -18.09
CA GLN A 349 -8.59 -24.27 -18.78
C GLN A 349 -9.10 -22.88 -19.16
N ASN A 350 -9.83 -22.78 -20.25
CA ASN A 350 -10.60 -21.62 -20.70
C ASN A 350 -9.80 -20.31 -20.80
N TYR A 351 -8.50 -20.40 -21.03
CA TYR A 351 -7.61 -19.25 -21.17
C TYR A 351 -7.48 -18.84 -22.65
N PRO A 352 -7.14 -17.58 -22.94
CA PRO A 352 -6.95 -17.10 -24.31
C PRO A 352 -5.80 -17.84 -25.03
N SER A 353 -6.01 -18.19 -26.30
CA SER A 353 -5.04 -18.97 -27.09
C SER A 353 -3.69 -18.29 -27.32
N VAL A 354 -3.57 -16.99 -27.07
CA VAL A 354 -2.30 -16.26 -27.11
C VAL A 354 -1.38 -16.61 -25.94
N ALA A 355 -1.93 -17.06 -24.81
CA ALA A 355 -1.18 -17.46 -23.64
C ALA A 355 -0.70 -18.90 -23.72
N SER A 356 0.34 -19.25 -22.96
CA SER A 356 0.88 -20.60 -22.86
C SER A 356 0.90 -21.08 -21.40
N CYS A 357 0.50 -22.31 -21.20
CA CYS A 357 0.52 -22.99 -19.91
C CYS A 357 1.72 -23.92 -19.73
N SER A 358 2.49 -24.12 -20.77
CA SER A 358 3.71 -24.91 -20.72
C SER A 358 4.93 -24.04 -20.44
N ALA A 359 5.90 -24.58 -19.74
CA ALA A 359 7.21 -23.96 -19.61
C ALA A 359 7.82 -23.68 -20.98
N ALA A 360 8.40 -22.51 -21.16
CA ALA A 360 9.08 -22.11 -22.38
C ALA A 360 10.53 -22.59 -22.39
#